data_e98b95461274748df030bebee3855361
#
_entry.id   e98b95461274748df030bebee3855361
#
_cell.length_a   1.000
_cell.length_b   1.000
_cell.length_c   1.000
_cell.angle_alpha   90.00
_cell.angle_beta   90.00
_cell.angle_gamma   90.00
#
_symmetry.space_group_name_H-M   'P 1'
#
loop_
_entity.id
_entity.type
_entity.pdbx_description
1 polymer ?
#
loop_
_entity_poly.entity_id
_entity_poly.type
_entity_poly.pdbx_seq_one_letter_code
_entity_poly.pdbx_strand_id
1 'polypeptide(L)' 'AKLVERSKRLIQQATGCSSEEAAEAFEESGRRPKRAIVMILLGIGLDEVMKLEAINNGPIVEMIRTYRKEEKGQE' A
#
# COMPACT_ATOMS: atom_id res chain seq x y z
N ALA A 1 17.59 11.03 2.50
CA ALA A 1 18.10 10.11 1.50
C ALA A 1 18.11 8.66 1.98
N LYS A 2 18.66 8.42 3.18
CA LYS A 2 18.73 7.05 3.72
C LYS A 2 17.35 6.49 4.04
N LEU A 3 16.44 7.32 4.50
CA LEU A 3 15.08 6.90 4.81
C LEU A 3 14.32 6.49 3.54
N VAL A 4 14.54 7.20 2.45
CA VAL A 4 13.89 6.87 1.18
C VAL A 4 14.38 5.52 0.67
N GLU A 5 15.69 5.29 0.72
CA GLU A 5 16.27 4.02 0.28
C GLU A 5 15.74 2.84 1.09
N ARG A 6 15.64 3.01 2.41
CA ARG A 6 15.13 1.98 3.30
C ARG A 6 13.67 1.68 3.00
N SER A 7 12.88 2.72 2.81
CA SER A 7 11.47 2.58 2.49
C SER A 7 11.25 1.86 1.17
N LYS A 8 12.03 2.22 0.14
CA LYS A 8 11.97 1.56 -1.16
C LYS A 8 12.26 0.06 -1.04
N ARG A 9 13.27 -0.30 -0.25
CA ARG A 9 13.60 -1.71 -0.04
C ARG A 9 12.46 -2.47 0.64
N LEU A 10 11.85 -1.86 1.65
CA LEU A 10 10.72 -2.46 2.34
C LEU A 10 9.57 -2.72 1.36
N ILE A 11 9.28 -1.75 0.52
CA ILE A 11 8.21 -1.88 -0.46
C ILE A 11 8.54 -2.99 -1.46
N GLN A 12 9.77 -3.02 -1.96
CA GLN A 12 10.20 -4.06 -2.90
C GLN A 12 10.13 -5.45 -2.29
N GLN A 13 10.56 -5.60 -1.05
CA GLN A 13 10.52 -6.90 -0.37
C GLN A 13 9.09 -7.37 -0.16
N ALA A 14 8.20 -6.46 0.17
CA ALA A 14 6.81 -6.81 0.44
C ALA A 14 6.00 -7.09 -0.82
N THR A 15 6.34 -6.43 -1.93
CA THR A 15 5.53 -6.49 -3.15
C THR A 15 6.22 -7.17 -4.33
N GLY A 16 7.54 -7.21 -4.32
CA GLY A 16 8.30 -7.74 -5.45
C GLY A 16 8.37 -6.79 -6.64
N CYS A 17 8.00 -5.53 -6.45
CA CYS A 17 8.02 -4.55 -7.53
C CYS A 17 9.42 -4.04 -7.83
N SER A 18 9.56 -3.30 -8.93
CA SER A 18 10.82 -2.69 -9.30
C SER A 18 11.16 -1.51 -8.39
N SER A 19 12.42 -1.07 -8.45
CA SER A 19 12.87 0.11 -7.69
C SER A 19 12.08 1.36 -8.09
N GLU A 20 11.80 1.50 -9.38
CA GLU A 20 11.05 2.64 -9.88
C GLU A 20 9.61 2.64 -9.38
N GLU A 21 8.97 1.49 -9.42
CA GLU A 21 7.61 1.36 -8.93
C GLU A 21 7.53 1.63 -7.43
N ALA A 22 8.51 1.15 -6.69
CA ALA A 22 8.57 1.40 -5.25
C ALA A 22 8.72 2.89 -4.96
N ALA A 23 9.57 3.57 -5.72
CA ALA A 23 9.78 5.00 -5.55
C ALA A 23 8.52 5.80 -5.86
N GLU A 24 7.84 5.46 -6.95
CA GLU A 24 6.60 6.13 -7.34
C GLU A 24 5.51 5.94 -6.29
N ALA A 25 5.33 4.70 -5.86
CA ALA A 25 4.32 4.39 -4.85
C ALA A 25 4.61 5.09 -3.53
N PHE A 26 5.89 5.17 -3.17
CA PHE A 26 6.31 5.85 -1.95
C PHE A 26 5.93 7.33 -2.00
N GLU A 27 6.22 7.99 -3.11
CA GLU A 27 5.89 9.40 -3.28
C GLU A 27 4.36 9.62 -3.34
N GLU A 28 3.66 8.79 -4.09
CA GLU A 28 2.20 8.89 -4.22
C GLU A 28 1.48 8.66 -2.89
N SER A 29 2.05 7.81 -2.04
CA SER A 29 1.44 7.50 -0.75
C SER A 29 1.70 8.57 0.32
N GLY A 30 2.39 9.63 -0.03
CA GLY A 30 2.77 10.66 0.93
C GLY A 30 3.94 10.24 1.79
N ARG A 31 4.84 9.46 1.21
CA ARG A 31 6.04 8.93 1.85
C ARG A 31 5.73 7.99 3.01
N ARG A 32 4.70 7.17 2.84
CA ARG A 32 4.32 6.17 3.83
C ARG A 32 4.47 4.77 3.24
N PRO A 33 5.50 4.02 3.67
CA PRO A 33 5.76 2.69 3.09
C PRO A 33 4.57 1.73 3.19
N LYS A 34 3.87 1.74 4.32
CA LYS A 34 2.71 0.87 4.52
C LYS A 34 1.64 1.13 3.46
N ARG A 35 1.32 2.40 3.22
CA ARG A 35 0.34 2.76 2.19
C ARG A 35 0.82 2.36 0.81
N ALA A 36 2.09 2.60 0.52
CA ALA A 36 2.68 2.25 -0.77
C ALA A 36 2.57 0.75 -1.03
N ILE A 37 2.84 -0.06 -0.02
CA ILE A 37 2.74 -1.51 -0.14
C ILE A 37 1.32 -1.94 -0.45
N VAL A 38 0.35 -1.40 0.28
CA VAL A 38 -1.07 -1.73 0.05
C VAL A 38 -1.50 -1.30 -1.35
N MET A 39 -1.09 -0.11 -1.78
CA MET A 39 -1.41 0.39 -3.12
C MET A 39 -0.93 -0.56 -4.21
N ILE A 40 0.29 -1.05 -4.08
CA ILE A 40 0.88 -1.95 -5.07
C ILE A 40 0.22 -3.33 -5.02
N LEU A 41 0.06 -3.88 -3.83
CA LEU A 41 -0.52 -5.22 -3.68
C LEU A 41 -1.96 -5.30 -4.17
N LEU A 42 -2.73 -4.26 -3.95
CA LEU A 42 -4.13 -4.23 -4.35
C LEU A 42 -4.36 -3.54 -5.69
N GLY A 43 -3.35 -2.87 -6.22
CA GLY A 43 -3.48 -2.13 -7.48
C GLY A 43 -4.43 -0.96 -7.40
N ILE A 44 -4.45 -0.28 -6.27
CA ILE A 44 -5.36 0.85 -6.02
C ILE A 44 -4.59 2.14 -5.78
N GLY A 45 -5.31 3.26 -5.86
CA GLY A 45 -4.72 4.56 -5.62
C GLY A 45 -4.75 4.96 -4.16
N LEU A 46 -4.18 6.13 -3.86
CA LEU A 46 -4.11 6.63 -2.49
C LEU A 46 -5.51 6.86 -1.90
N ASP A 47 -6.44 7.38 -2.70
CA ASP A 47 -7.81 7.62 -2.24
C ASP A 47 -8.46 6.35 -1.69
N GLU A 48 -8.26 5.25 -2.42
CA GLU A 48 -8.80 3.95 -2.01
C GLU A 48 -8.15 3.46 -0.72
N VAL A 49 -6.83 3.64 -0.60
CA VAL A 49 -6.10 3.25 0.60
C VAL A 49 -6.59 4.05 1.81
N MET A 50 -6.82 5.34 1.62
CA MET A 50 -7.30 6.19 2.70
C MET A 50 -8.70 5.79 3.16
N LYS A 51 -9.56 5.42 2.24
CA LYS A 51 -10.88 4.90 2.57
C LYS A 51 -10.78 3.60 3.34
N LEU A 52 -9.86 2.74 2.90
CA LEU A 52 -9.63 1.47 3.57
C LEU A 52 -9.12 1.67 4.99
N GLU A 53 -8.23 2.65 5.17
CA GLU A 53 -7.73 3.00 6.51
C GLU A 53 -8.86 3.47 7.44
N ALA A 54 -9.82 4.18 6.88
CA ALA A 54 -10.97 4.64 7.66
C ALA A 54 -11.82 3.47 8.15
N ILE A 55 -11.86 2.39 7.38
CA ILE A 55 -12.60 1.19 7.75
C ILE A 55 -11.77 0.34 8.73
N ASN A 56 -10.51 0.11 8.40
CA ASN A 56 -9.64 -0.74 9.20
C ASN A 56 -8.19 -0.28 9.06
N ASN A 57 -7.73 0.52 10.00
CA ASN A 57 -6.35 1.01 10.00
C ASN A 57 -5.47 0.08 10.85
N GLY A 58 -5.41 -1.17 10.42
CA GLY A 58 -4.61 -2.18 11.11
C GLY A 58 -3.40 -2.60 10.31
N PRO A 59 -2.84 -3.78 10.59
CA PRO A 59 -1.73 -4.32 9.81
C PRO A 59 -2.09 -4.47 8.34
N ILE A 60 -1.08 -4.53 7.50
CA ILE A 60 -1.30 -4.66 6.04
C ILE A 60 -2.20 -5.85 5.71
N VAL A 61 -1.98 -6.98 6.36
CA VAL A 61 -2.78 -8.20 6.15
C VAL A 61 -4.26 -7.93 6.40
N GLU A 62 -4.56 -7.21 7.47
CA GLU A 62 -5.95 -6.90 7.83
C GLU A 62 -6.58 -5.94 6.84
N MET A 63 -5.81 -4.98 6.37
CA MET A 63 -6.31 -4.03 5.37
C MET A 63 -6.64 -4.75 4.06
N ILE A 64 -5.80 -5.67 3.64
CA ILE A 64 -6.02 -6.44 2.42
C ILE A 64 -7.27 -7.31 2.56
N ARG A 65 -7.45 -7.94 3.71
CA ARG A 65 -8.67 -8.73 3.99
C ARG A 65 -9.92 -7.88 3.91
N THR A 66 -9.87 -6.72 4.53
CA THR A 66 -11.00 -5.79 4.53
C THR A 66 -11.36 -5.37 3.12
N TYR A 67 -10.36 -5.05 2.32
CA TYR A 67 -10.57 -4.64 0.94
C TYR A 67 -11.26 -5.75 0.12
N ARG A 68 -10.75 -6.97 0.25
CA ARG A 68 -11.31 -8.11 -0.48
C ARG A 68 -12.73 -8.43 -0.04
N LYS A 69 -12.99 -8.28 1.26
CA LYS A 69 -14.32 -8.52 1.81
C LYS A 69 -15.32 -7.48 1.29
N GLU A 70 -14.90 -6.21 1.23
CA GLU A 70 -15.74 -5.14 0.71
C GLU A 70 -16.09 -5.37 -0.76
N GLU A 71 -15.13 -5.82 -1.56
CA GLU A 71 -15.37 -6.15 -2.96
C GLU A 71 -16.42 -7.24 -3.10
N LYS A 72 -16.29 -8.30 -2.32
CA LYS A 72 -17.23 -9.41 -2.36
C LYS A 72 -18.61 -9.00 -1.86
N GLY A 73 -18.64 -8.10 -0.90
CA GLY A 73 -19.91 -7.63 -0.34
C GLY A 73 -20.74 -6.81 -1.30
N GLN A 74 -20.13 -6.32 -2.36
CA GLN A 74 -20.84 -5.52 -3.34
C GLN A 74 -21.52 -6.34 -4.43
N GLU A 75 -21.30 -7.63 -4.42
CA GLU A 75 -21.97 -8.53 -5.34
C GLU A 75 -23.28 -9.01 -4.72
#